data_9a20f15c6f6c2acf584b70dc41415e20
#
_entry.id   9a20f15c6f6c2acf584b70dc41415e20
#
_cell.length_a   1.000
_cell.length_b   1.000
_cell.length_c   1.000
_cell.angle_alpha   90.00
_cell.angle_beta   90.00
_cell.angle_gamma   90.00
#
_symmetry.space_group_name_H-M   'P 1'
#
loop_
_entity.id
_entity.type
_entity.pdbx_description
1 polymer ?
#
loop_
_entity_poly.entity_id
_entity_poly.type
_entity_poly.pdbx_seq_one_letter_code
_entity_poly.pdbx_strand_id
1 'polypeptide(L)' 'MKYDVVCDAFLDDLIKAVNERLKKGWQLVGGIATMTHPPRYTVFYQAMVKENDRRKHQPKNRK' A
#
# COMPACT_ATOMS: atom_id res chain seq x y z
N MET A 1 -3.57 9.38 -8.97
CA MET A 1 -3.61 8.22 -8.04
C MET A 1 -2.23 7.58 -7.95
N LYS A 2 -1.83 7.25 -6.76
CA LYS A 2 -0.57 6.55 -6.52
C LYS A 2 -0.85 5.09 -6.20
N TYR A 3 0.04 4.23 -6.61
CA TYR A 3 -0.06 2.81 -6.36
C TYR A 3 1.25 2.34 -5.72
N ASP A 4 1.15 1.54 -4.68
CA ASP A 4 2.33 1.02 -4.01
C ASP A 4 2.03 -0.36 -3.45
N VAL A 5 3.07 -1.12 -3.19
CA VAL A 5 2.93 -2.43 -2.59
C VAL A 5 3.77 -2.45 -1.32
N VAL A 6 3.12 -2.75 -0.22
CA VAL A 6 3.80 -2.90 1.07
C VAL A 6 4.11 -4.37 1.25
N CYS A 7 5.30 -4.68 1.66
CA CYS A 7 5.67 -6.08 1.87
C CYS A 7 6.51 -6.25 3.13
N ASP A 8 6.42 -7.44 3.68
CA ASP A 8 7.21 -7.78 4.85
C ASP A 8 7.28 -9.30 4.98
N ALA A 9 8.31 -9.78 5.62
CA ALA A 9 8.46 -11.20 5.87
C ALA A 9 7.61 -11.67 7.06
N PHE A 10 7.17 -10.76 7.90
CA PHE A 10 6.36 -11.09 9.06
C PHE A 10 5.00 -10.44 8.93
N LEU A 11 3.96 -11.25 9.09
CA LEU A 11 2.60 -10.77 8.90
C LEU A 11 2.26 -9.64 9.85
N ASP A 12 2.67 -9.74 11.12
CA ASP A 12 2.38 -8.70 12.09
C ASP A 12 3.01 -7.37 11.69
N ASP A 13 4.21 -7.42 11.15
CA ASP A 13 4.88 -6.20 10.71
C ASP A 13 4.20 -5.63 9.47
N LEU A 14 3.73 -6.50 8.58
CA LEU A 14 2.97 -6.05 7.44
C LEU A 14 1.71 -5.32 7.88
N ILE A 15 0.99 -5.89 8.85
CA ILE A 15 -0.23 -5.28 9.35
C ILE A 15 0.05 -3.90 9.92
N LYS A 16 1.14 -3.75 10.66
CA LYS A 16 1.51 -2.44 11.19
C LYS A 16 1.79 -1.45 10.09
N ALA A 17 2.54 -1.88 9.07
CA ALA A 17 2.87 -0.99 7.96
C ALA A 17 1.62 -0.58 7.20
N VAL A 18 0.71 -1.52 6.97
CA VAL A 18 -0.54 -1.23 6.28
C VAL A 18 -1.38 -0.24 7.08
N ASN A 19 -1.46 -0.45 8.41
CA ASN A 19 -2.24 0.47 9.24
C ASN A 19 -1.67 1.88 9.20
N GLU A 20 -0.36 2.02 9.15
CA GLU A 20 0.25 3.34 9.01
C GLU A 20 -0.14 4.01 7.69
N ARG A 21 -0.18 3.22 6.62
CA ARG A 21 -0.59 3.74 5.32
C ARG A 21 -2.06 4.16 5.34
N LEU A 22 -2.91 3.37 5.99
CA LEU A 22 -4.33 3.72 6.09
C LEU A 22 -4.52 5.05 6.80
N LYS A 23 -3.71 5.32 7.81
CA LYS A 23 -3.79 6.62 8.50
C LYS A 23 -3.42 7.78 7.61
N LYS A 24 -2.62 7.52 6.58
CA LYS A 24 -2.17 8.57 5.67
C LYS A 24 -3.05 8.70 4.45
N GLY A 25 -4.18 8.02 4.43
CA GLY A 25 -5.12 8.15 3.33
C GLY A 25 -5.01 7.09 2.24
N TRP A 26 -4.15 6.11 2.43
CA TRP A 26 -4.05 5.00 1.48
C TRP A 26 -5.23 4.06 1.65
N GLN A 27 -5.59 3.37 0.58
CA GLN A 27 -6.69 2.42 0.58
C GLN A 27 -6.19 1.06 0.13
N LEU A 28 -6.83 0.02 0.63
CA LEU A 28 -6.47 -1.35 0.27
C LEU A 28 -6.97 -1.70 -1.13
N VAL A 29 -6.19 -2.50 -1.84
CA VAL A 29 -6.60 -3.07 -3.11
C VAL A 29 -6.46 -4.57 -2.99
N GLY A 30 -7.59 -5.25 -2.93
CA GLY A 30 -7.58 -6.71 -2.78
C GLY A 30 -7.09 -7.15 -1.42
N GLY A 31 -6.82 -8.43 -1.32
CA GLY A 31 -6.31 -9.01 -0.08
C GLY A 31 -4.80 -9.13 -0.09
N ILE A 32 -4.30 -9.75 0.97
CA ILE A 32 -2.86 -9.99 1.09
C ILE A 32 -2.46 -11.14 0.17
N ALA A 33 -1.39 -10.92 -0.59
CA ALA A 33 -0.79 -11.96 -1.41
C ALA A 33 0.47 -12.45 -0.72
N THR A 34 0.88 -13.65 -1.06
CA THR A 34 2.09 -14.22 -0.49
C THR A 34 2.96 -14.78 -1.58
N MET A 35 4.26 -14.81 -1.32
CA MET A 35 5.20 -15.49 -2.17
C MET A 35 6.20 -16.22 -1.27
N THR A 36 6.37 -17.51 -1.52
CA THR A 36 7.31 -18.31 -0.76
C THR A 36 8.60 -18.41 -1.54
N HIS A 37 9.70 -18.06 -0.86
CA HIS A 37 11.03 -18.13 -1.44
C HIS A 37 11.77 -19.33 -0.87
N PRO A 38 12.15 -20.28 -1.71
CA PRO A 38 12.95 -21.38 -1.21
C PRO A 38 14.26 -20.86 -0.66
N PRO A 39 14.82 -21.45 0.38
CA PRO A 39 14.33 -22.69 0.98
C PRO A 39 13.24 -22.52 2.02
N ARG A 40 13.03 -21.33 2.60
CA ARG A 40 12.09 -21.39 3.68
C ARG A 40 11.52 -20.12 4.22
N TYR A 41 11.32 -19.10 3.44
CA TYR A 41 10.59 -17.96 3.99
C TYR A 41 9.50 -17.51 3.04
N THR A 42 8.51 -16.85 3.63
CA THR A 42 7.38 -16.31 2.89
C THR A 42 7.36 -14.81 3.07
N VAL A 43 7.07 -14.10 1.99
CA VAL A 43 6.90 -12.66 2.04
C VAL A 43 5.44 -12.34 1.78
N PHE A 44 4.90 -11.43 2.55
CA PHE A 44 3.51 -11.01 2.44
C PHE A 44 3.46 -9.65 1.76
N TYR A 45 2.48 -9.47 0.88
CA TYR A 45 2.34 -8.25 0.09
C TYR A 45 0.92 -7.72 0.20
N GLN A 46 0.79 -6.40 0.26
CA GLN A 46 -0.51 -5.76 0.21
C GLN A 46 -0.43 -4.56 -0.74
N ALA A 47 -1.23 -4.57 -1.79
CA ALA A 47 -1.30 -3.46 -2.72
C ALA A 47 -2.16 -2.36 -2.13
N MET A 48 -1.76 -1.13 -2.35
CA MET A 48 -2.49 0.03 -1.83
C MET A 48 -2.47 1.16 -2.85
N VAL A 49 -3.50 1.98 -2.81
CA VAL A 49 -3.59 3.15 -3.68
C VAL A 49 -3.92 4.37 -2.84
N LYS A 50 -3.56 5.52 -3.36
CA LYS A 50 -3.86 6.78 -2.71
C LYS A 50 -4.24 7.80 -3.75
N GLU A 51 -5.35 8.52 -3.51
CA GLU A 51 -5.76 9.58 -4.39
C GLU A 51 -4.79 10.76 -4.30
N ASN A 52 -4.59 11.40 -5.41
CA ASN A 52 -3.78 12.61 -5.41
C ASN A 52 -4.53 13.73 -4.74
N ASP A 53 -3.79 14.56 -4.03
CA ASP A 53 -4.41 15.67 -3.35
C ASP A 53 -4.56 16.89 -4.19
N ARG A 54 -3.93 16.92 -5.32
CA ARG A 54 -3.90 18.13 -6.06
C ARG A 54 -5.22 18.56 -6.60
N ARG A 55 -6.19 17.76 -6.56
CA ARG A 55 -7.50 18.20 -7.00
C ARG A 55 -7.99 19.36 -6.18
N LYS A 56 -7.38 19.60 -5.12
CA LYS A 56 -7.72 20.76 -4.36
C LYS A 56 -7.23 22.02 -4.98
N HIS A 57 -6.34 21.84 -5.81
CA HIS A 57 -5.89 22.99 -6.49
C HIS A 57 -6.53 23.08 -7.78
N GLN A 58 -6.33 22.60 -8.07
CA GLN A 58 -6.48 22.51 -9.04
C GLN A 58 -6.64 23.16 -9.68
N PRO A 59 -6.26 23.21 -9.81
CA PRO A 59 -6.24 23.63 -10.67
C PRO A 59 -5.99 24.18 -11.34
N LYS A 60 -5.83 23.91 -11.46
CA LYS A 60 -5.67 24.06 -11.96
C LYS A 60 -5.54 24.31 -12.75
N ASN A 61 -5.51 24.11 -12.90
CA ASN A 61 -5.42 24.11 -13.46
C ASN A 61 -5.34 24.38 -14.12
N ARG A 62 -5.47 24.35 -14.25
CA ARG A 62 -5.50 24.38 -14.52
C ARG A 62 -5.35 24.83 -14.91
N LYS A 63 -5.39 24.84 -15.01
CA LYS A 63 -5.32 25.03 -14.94
C LYS A 63 -5.19 25.25 -14.80
#